data_fd08970701a6c7f86d2e871aca1a472e
#
_entry.id   fd08970701a6c7f86d2e871aca1a472e
#
_cell.length_a   1.000
_cell.length_b   1.000
_cell.length_c   1.000
_cell.angle_alpha   90.00
_cell.angle_beta   90.00
_cell.angle_gamma   90.00
#
_symmetry.space_group_name_H-M   'P 1'
#
loop_
_entity.id
_entity.type
_entity.pdbx_description
1 polymer ?
#
loop_
_entity_poly.entity_id
_entity_poly.type
_entity_poly.pdbx_seq_one_letter_code
_entity_poly.pdbx_strand_id
1 'polypeptide(L)'
;MKEKMKSHPYLLLAAVFALLFLAGNELAAVTDTAESNYALTAREMVLSGDWMSPRIYGHYWYDKPIFFYWGLALSFAAFSFNEFAARLPSAVFGVASVLYTFWFSSKVYDRKTGWTAALILGTSLEFWLLSKAVVTDAALFFFMSVSIASFYLGYREDRKYYFLCYALAALAVLTKGPIGLALPGLSAILFLLWRRDLREMLHVRLISGMVLFLLLCAPWYIYMTCLLYTSPS
;
A
#
# COMPACT_ATOMS: atom_id res chain seq x y z
N MET A 1 -10.57 -29.97 -25.06
CA MET A 1 -10.00 -28.66 -25.42
C MET A 1 -10.39 -27.54 -24.45
N LYS A 2 -11.35 -27.74 -23.51
CA LYS A 2 -11.78 -26.73 -22.51
C LYS A 2 -10.94 -26.68 -21.21
N GLU A 3 -10.05 -27.64 -20.97
CA GLU A 3 -9.23 -27.71 -19.74
C GLU A 3 -7.88 -26.99 -19.83
N LYS A 4 -7.35 -26.74 -21.01
CA LYS A 4 -6.08 -26.03 -21.19
C LYS A 4 -6.14 -24.51 -21.08
N MET A 5 -7.32 -23.91 -20.96
CA MET A 5 -7.51 -22.48 -20.70
C MET A 5 -7.73 -22.16 -19.20
N LYS A 6 -7.39 -23.07 -18.29
CA LYS A 6 -7.20 -22.77 -16.87
C LYS A 6 -5.89 -22.02 -16.60
N SER A 7 -5.21 -21.58 -17.65
CA SER A 7 -3.95 -20.86 -17.58
C SER A 7 -4.12 -19.51 -16.86
N HIS A 8 -3.81 -19.54 -15.62
CA HIS A 8 -3.17 -18.47 -14.83
C HIS A 8 -3.67 -17.05 -15.12
N PRO A 9 -4.94 -16.69 -14.78
CA PRO A 9 -5.43 -15.32 -14.95
C PRO A 9 -4.53 -14.32 -14.22
N TYR A 10 -3.95 -14.73 -13.11
CA TYR A 10 -3.02 -13.92 -12.34
C TYR A 10 -1.74 -13.61 -13.13
N LEU A 11 -1.16 -14.60 -13.82
CA LEU A 11 0.04 -14.37 -14.64
C LEU A 11 -0.25 -13.44 -15.82
N LEU A 12 -1.40 -13.62 -16.47
CA LEU A 12 -1.80 -12.75 -17.57
C LEU A 12 -2.04 -11.31 -17.08
N LEU A 13 -2.81 -11.13 -16.02
CA LEU A 13 -3.03 -9.81 -15.43
C LEU A 13 -1.72 -9.18 -14.94
N ALA A 14 -0.88 -9.95 -14.24
CA ALA A 14 0.41 -9.48 -13.78
C ALA A 14 1.29 -9.02 -14.95
N ALA A 15 1.41 -9.81 -16.02
CA ALA A 15 2.22 -9.46 -17.18
C ALA A 15 1.69 -8.22 -17.92
N VAL A 16 0.38 -8.14 -18.16
CA VAL A 16 -0.24 -7.00 -18.86
C VAL A 16 -0.09 -5.72 -18.05
N PHE A 17 -0.41 -5.74 -16.74
CA PHE A 17 -0.35 -4.54 -15.92
C PHE A 17 1.07 -4.19 -15.47
N ALA A 18 1.98 -5.17 -15.34
CA ALA A 18 3.40 -4.86 -15.17
C ALA A 18 3.94 -4.13 -16.41
N LEU A 19 3.62 -4.61 -17.61
CA LEU A 19 3.99 -3.91 -18.83
C LEU A 19 3.38 -2.50 -18.88
N LEU A 20 2.09 -2.35 -18.57
CA LEU A 20 1.38 -1.07 -18.61
C LEU A 20 1.94 -0.04 -17.60
N PHE A 21 2.30 -0.48 -16.38
CA PHE A 21 2.77 0.40 -15.32
C PHE A 21 4.30 0.61 -15.32
N LEU A 22 5.08 -0.28 -15.95
CA LEU A 22 6.54 -0.16 -16.00
C LEU A 22 7.05 0.43 -17.31
N ALA A 23 6.35 0.19 -18.45
CA ALA A 23 6.83 0.66 -19.73
C ALA A 23 7.00 2.18 -19.78
N GLY A 24 8.17 2.64 -20.19
CA GLY A 24 8.52 4.05 -20.35
C GLY A 24 8.81 4.80 -19.04
N ASN A 25 8.91 4.10 -17.90
CA ASN A 25 9.23 4.75 -16.63
C ASN A 25 10.65 5.34 -16.60
N GLU A 26 11.55 4.84 -17.41
CA GLU A 26 12.90 5.35 -17.58
C GLU A 26 13.00 6.59 -18.49
N LEU A 27 11.97 6.88 -19.29
CA LEU A 27 12.02 7.93 -20.31
C LEU A 27 11.69 9.33 -19.77
N ALA A 28 10.94 9.42 -18.68
CA ALA A 28 10.51 10.69 -18.09
C ALA A 28 11.32 10.98 -16.83
N ALA A 29 12.01 12.12 -16.81
CA ALA A 29 12.72 12.57 -15.62
C ALA A 29 11.77 12.81 -14.45
N VAL A 30 12.25 12.58 -13.22
CA VAL A 30 11.53 12.91 -11.99
C VAL A 30 11.71 14.42 -11.73
N THR A 31 10.76 15.22 -12.20
CA THR A 31 10.84 16.68 -12.15
C THR A 31 9.85 17.32 -11.16
N ASP A 32 8.80 16.61 -10.80
CA ASP A 32 7.86 17.07 -9.79
C ASP A 32 8.51 17.16 -8.41
N THR A 33 8.27 18.24 -7.69
CA THR A 33 8.88 18.48 -6.37
C THR A 33 8.52 17.41 -5.36
N ALA A 34 7.29 16.91 -5.37
CA ALA A 34 6.86 15.85 -4.45
C ALA A 34 7.58 14.54 -4.76
N GLU A 35 7.62 14.12 -6.03
CA GLU A 35 8.33 12.90 -6.45
C GLU A 35 9.83 12.99 -6.15
N SER A 36 10.44 14.15 -6.43
CA SER A 36 11.87 14.39 -6.20
C SER A 36 12.23 14.27 -4.72
N ASN A 37 11.39 14.80 -3.81
CA ASN A 37 11.62 14.68 -2.38
C ASN A 37 11.57 13.22 -1.90
N TYR A 38 10.64 12.41 -2.41
CA TYR A 38 10.62 10.97 -2.10
C TYR A 38 11.89 10.26 -2.58
N ALA A 39 12.27 10.50 -3.83
CA ALA A 39 13.45 9.86 -4.43
C ALA A 39 14.74 10.30 -3.72
N LEU A 40 14.89 11.60 -3.42
CA LEU A 40 16.07 12.13 -2.73
C LEU A 40 16.19 11.58 -1.30
N THR A 41 15.10 11.57 -0.54
CA THR A 41 15.07 10.99 0.80
C THR A 41 15.53 9.53 0.79
N ALA A 42 14.96 8.71 -0.09
CA ALA A 42 15.31 7.30 -0.17
C ALA A 42 16.76 7.09 -0.64
N ARG A 43 17.26 7.95 -1.54
CA ARG A 43 18.66 7.95 -1.96
C ARG A 43 19.61 8.25 -0.79
N GLU A 44 19.31 9.25 0.03
CA GLU A 44 20.11 9.57 1.22
C GLU A 44 20.10 8.42 2.24
N MET A 45 18.96 7.74 2.43
CA MET A 45 18.86 6.56 3.29
C MET A 45 19.82 5.45 2.83
N VAL A 46 19.89 5.18 1.53
CA VAL A 46 20.81 4.17 0.97
C VAL A 46 22.26 4.60 1.14
N LEU A 47 22.59 5.86 0.84
CA LEU A 47 23.98 6.35 0.90
C LEU A 47 24.51 6.48 2.34
N SER A 48 23.67 6.86 3.29
CA SER A 48 24.04 6.99 4.71
C SER A 48 24.01 5.66 5.46
N GLY A 49 23.28 4.65 4.94
CA GLY A 49 22.99 3.41 5.66
C GLY A 49 21.95 3.57 6.79
N ASP A 50 21.41 4.77 6.99
CA ASP A 50 20.36 5.05 7.99
C ASP A 50 18.96 4.88 7.35
N TRP A 51 18.38 3.71 7.55
CA TRP A 51 17.08 3.34 6.99
C TRP A 51 15.90 3.70 7.90
N MET A 52 16.17 4.30 9.06
CA MET A 52 15.13 4.63 10.04
C MET A 52 14.80 6.11 10.09
N SER A 53 15.75 6.98 9.73
CA SER A 53 15.63 8.44 9.86
C SER A 53 15.64 9.11 8.47
N PRO A 54 14.48 9.33 7.84
CA PRO A 54 14.40 10.03 6.56
C PRO A 54 15.05 11.41 6.62
N ARG A 55 15.88 11.75 5.61
CA ARG A 55 16.57 13.06 5.52
C ARG A 55 16.56 13.57 4.09
N ILE A 56 16.61 14.89 3.95
CA ILE A 56 16.90 15.61 2.70
C ILE A 56 18.00 16.65 2.98
N TYR A 57 19.09 16.60 2.23
CA TYR A 57 20.29 17.45 2.41
C TYR A 57 20.85 17.38 3.85
N GLY A 58 20.81 16.20 4.45
CA GLY A 58 21.26 15.97 5.82
C GLY A 58 20.28 16.40 6.91
N HIS A 59 19.20 17.12 6.59
CA HIS A 59 18.18 17.52 7.55
C HIS A 59 17.07 16.47 7.63
N TYR A 60 16.56 16.22 8.83
CA TYR A 60 15.44 15.31 9.02
C TYR A 60 14.20 15.74 8.23
N TRP A 61 13.57 14.77 7.57
CA TRP A 61 12.40 15.00 6.72
C TRP A 61 11.21 14.18 7.18
N TYR A 62 10.14 14.85 7.64
CA TYR A 62 9.01 14.20 8.33
C TYR A 62 7.68 14.29 7.54
N ASP A 63 7.75 14.59 6.26
CA ASP A 63 6.53 14.81 5.47
C ASP A 63 5.64 13.56 5.44
N LYS A 64 6.24 12.39 5.28
CA LYS A 64 5.53 11.10 5.28
C LYS A 64 6.20 10.07 6.16
N PRO A 65 5.42 9.05 6.64
CA PRO A 65 5.97 7.90 7.35
C PRO A 65 6.87 7.03 6.49
N ILE A 66 7.57 6.10 7.12
CA ILE A 66 8.75 5.42 6.59
C ILE A 66 8.50 4.38 5.50
N PHE A 67 7.30 3.76 5.44
CA PHE A 67 7.11 2.53 4.66
C PHE A 67 7.44 2.69 3.18
N PHE A 68 6.97 3.78 2.56
CA PHE A 68 7.22 4.02 1.14
C PHE A 68 8.70 4.34 0.85
N TYR A 69 9.37 5.01 1.76
CA TYR A 69 10.83 5.24 1.67
C TYR A 69 11.61 3.93 1.71
N TRP A 70 11.21 2.95 2.53
CA TRP A 70 11.82 1.62 2.51
C TRP A 70 11.65 0.94 1.14
N GLY A 71 10.46 1.03 0.55
CA GLY A 71 10.22 0.50 -0.80
C GLY A 71 11.14 1.13 -1.84
N LEU A 72 11.30 2.45 -1.81
CA LEU A 72 12.20 3.19 -2.69
C LEU A 72 13.67 2.85 -2.43
N ALA A 73 14.11 2.82 -1.18
CA ALA A 73 15.47 2.50 -0.80
C ALA A 73 15.86 1.07 -1.23
N LEU A 74 14.97 0.10 -1.06
CA LEU A 74 15.16 -1.28 -1.56
C LEU A 74 15.27 -1.30 -3.09
N SER A 75 14.43 -0.55 -3.79
CA SER A 75 14.48 -0.45 -5.25
C SER A 75 15.80 0.17 -5.73
N PHE A 76 16.24 1.25 -5.10
CA PHE A 76 17.52 1.89 -5.42
C PHE A 76 18.73 1.02 -5.09
N ALA A 77 18.70 0.29 -4.00
CA ALA A 77 19.74 -0.67 -3.66
C ALA A 77 19.86 -1.81 -4.67
N ALA A 78 18.74 -2.24 -5.27
CA ALA A 78 18.69 -3.33 -6.24
C ALA A 78 18.99 -2.88 -7.68
N PHE A 79 18.52 -1.69 -8.10
CA PHE A 79 18.53 -1.25 -9.50
C PHE A 79 19.29 0.06 -9.72
N SER A 80 20.02 0.55 -8.71
CA SER A 80 20.72 1.84 -8.73
C SER A 80 19.76 3.05 -8.76
N PHE A 81 20.34 4.25 -8.66
CA PHE A 81 19.59 5.52 -8.63
C PHE A 81 19.20 5.95 -10.04
N ASN A 82 17.99 5.60 -10.47
CA ASN A 82 17.42 5.98 -11.76
C ASN A 82 15.90 6.09 -11.68
N GLU A 83 15.27 6.64 -12.71
CA GLU A 83 13.84 6.90 -12.80
C GLU A 83 13.00 5.63 -12.76
N PHE A 84 13.49 4.54 -13.39
CA PHE A 84 12.82 3.24 -13.34
C PHE A 84 12.73 2.74 -11.90
N ALA A 85 13.86 2.74 -11.18
CA ALA A 85 13.92 2.28 -9.80
C ALA A 85 13.05 3.15 -8.85
N ALA A 86 12.99 4.46 -9.10
CA ALA A 86 12.14 5.37 -8.35
C ALA A 86 10.64 5.03 -8.48
N ARG A 87 10.19 4.64 -9.68
CA ARG A 87 8.77 4.36 -9.96
C ARG A 87 8.37 2.90 -9.69
N LEU A 88 9.34 2.00 -9.57
CA LEU A 88 9.11 0.57 -9.38
C LEU A 88 8.19 0.23 -8.18
N PRO A 89 8.34 0.83 -6.99
CA PRO A 89 7.46 0.52 -5.86
C PRO A 89 6.00 0.83 -6.15
N SER A 90 5.68 1.99 -6.75
CA SER A 90 4.30 2.35 -7.11
C SER A 90 3.72 1.38 -8.14
N ALA A 91 4.50 1.00 -9.16
CA ALA A 91 4.08 0.02 -10.17
C ALA A 91 3.81 -1.36 -9.55
N VAL A 92 4.64 -1.82 -8.63
CA VAL A 92 4.44 -3.10 -7.92
C VAL A 92 3.14 -3.08 -7.11
N PHE A 93 2.87 -2.01 -6.35
CA PHE A 93 1.61 -1.87 -5.62
C PHE A 93 0.41 -1.70 -6.55
N GLY A 94 0.59 -1.04 -7.70
CA GLY A 94 -0.42 -0.97 -8.75
C GLY A 94 -0.82 -2.35 -9.27
N VAL A 95 0.16 -3.17 -9.67
CA VAL A 95 -0.08 -4.56 -10.11
C VAL A 95 -0.72 -5.39 -8.99
N ALA A 96 -0.20 -5.30 -7.78
CA ALA A 96 -0.75 -6.02 -6.62
C ALA A 96 -2.22 -5.66 -6.37
N SER A 97 -2.59 -4.37 -6.52
CA SER A 97 -3.96 -3.90 -6.37
C SER A 97 -4.90 -4.49 -7.42
N VAL A 98 -4.47 -4.56 -8.68
CA VAL A 98 -5.25 -5.18 -9.78
C VAL A 98 -5.44 -6.67 -9.52
N LEU A 99 -4.38 -7.39 -9.15
CA LEU A 99 -4.45 -8.82 -8.85
C LEU A 99 -5.34 -9.12 -7.65
N TYR A 100 -5.24 -8.30 -6.61
CA TYR A 100 -6.08 -8.42 -5.42
C TYR A 100 -7.55 -8.13 -5.73
N THR A 101 -7.82 -7.09 -6.51
CA THR A 101 -9.19 -6.75 -6.95
C THR A 101 -9.80 -7.89 -7.76
N PHE A 102 -9.04 -8.50 -8.66
CA PHE A 102 -9.46 -9.70 -9.38
C PHE A 102 -9.82 -10.84 -8.43
N TRP A 103 -8.92 -11.14 -7.48
CA TRP A 103 -9.11 -12.22 -6.51
C TRP A 103 -10.35 -11.99 -5.63
N PHE A 104 -10.43 -10.80 -5.01
CA PHE A 104 -11.50 -10.47 -4.08
C PHE A 104 -12.86 -10.46 -4.76
N SER A 105 -12.99 -9.78 -5.90
CA SER A 105 -14.24 -9.72 -6.65
C SER A 105 -14.65 -11.09 -7.20
N SER A 106 -13.69 -11.92 -7.65
CA SER A 106 -13.96 -13.30 -8.06
C SER A 106 -14.43 -14.18 -6.92
N LYS A 107 -13.91 -13.95 -5.70
CA LYS A 107 -14.29 -14.70 -4.51
C LYS A 107 -15.66 -14.31 -3.98
N VAL A 108 -15.99 -13.02 -3.99
CA VAL A 108 -17.24 -12.49 -3.41
C VAL A 108 -18.43 -12.67 -4.37
N TYR A 109 -18.18 -12.52 -5.66
CA TYR A 109 -19.21 -12.62 -6.71
C TYR A 109 -18.94 -13.79 -7.66
N ASP A 110 -18.26 -13.52 -8.78
CA ASP A 110 -17.88 -14.51 -9.76
C ASP A 110 -16.65 -14.05 -10.57
N ARG A 111 -16.09 -15.00 -11.36
CA ARG A 111 -14.87 -14.75 -12.13
C ARG A 111 -15.03 -13.67 -13.22
N LYS A 112 -16.23 -13.48 -13.77
CA LYS A 112 -16.50 -12.45 -14.78
C LYS A 112 -16.43 -11.07 -14.12
N THR A 113 -17.09 -10.93 -12.98
CA THR A 113 -17.02 -9.71 -12.15
C THR A 113 -15.57 -9.40 -11.74
N GLY A 114 -14.80 -10.43 -11.36
CA GLY A 114 -13.38 -10.26 -11.06
C GLY A 114 -12.57 -9.68 -12.22
N TRP A 115 -12.74 -10.23 -13.44
CA TRP A 115 -12.09 -9.68 -14.63
C TRP A 115 -12.51 -8.24 -14.92
N THR A 116 -13.80 -7.97 -14.90
CA THR A 116 -14.32 -6.62 -15.15
C THR A 116 -13.79 -5.60 -14.15
N ALA A 117 -13.82 -5.93 -12.85
CA ALA A 117 -13.31 -5.05 -11.79
C ALA A 117 -11.81 -4.77 -11.93
N ALA A 118 -11.01 -5.81 -12.21
CA ALA A 118 -9.57 -5.68 -12.39
C ALA A 118 -9.22 -4.81 -13.62
N LEU A 119 -9.94 -5.00 -14.73
CA LEU A 119 -9.73 -4.21 -15.95
C LEU A 119 -10.14 -2.75 -15.73
N ILE A 120 -11.30 -2.49 -15.12
CA ILE A 120 -11.75 -1.12 -14.83
C ILE A 120 -10.73 -0.41 -13.94
N LEU A 121 -10.29 -1.04 -12.85
CA LEU A 121 -9.28 -0.44 -11.97
C LEU A 121 -7.97 -0.16 -12.72
N GLY A 122 -7.40 -1.18 -13.36
CA GLY A 122 -6.07 -1.08 -13.96
C GLY A 122 -6.00 -0.18 -15.20
N THR A 123 -7.13 0.07 -15.88
CA THR A 123 -7.24 0.99 -17.03
C THR A 123 -7.79 2.37 -16.65
N SER A 124 -8.16 2.59 -15.39
CA SER A 124 -8.52 3.92 -14.88
C SER A 124 -7.34 4.88 -15.01
N LEU A 125 -7.56 6.02 -15.64
CA LEU A 125 -6.48 7.00 -15.92
C LEU A 125 -5.76 7.43 -14.66
N GLU A 126 -6.49 7.80 -13.61
CA GLU A 126 -5.90 8.25 -12.35
C GLU A 126 -5.09 7.14 -11.68
N PHE A 127 -5.63 5.91 -11.65
CA PHE A 127 -4.91 4.78 -11.05
C PHE A 127 -3.65 4.43 -11.85
N TRP A 128 -3.69 4.54 -13.17
CA TRP A 128 -2.52 4.36 -14.04
C TRP A 128 -1.46 5.42 -13.76
N LEU A 129 -1.84 6.71 -13.65
CA LEU A 129 -0.92 7.79 -13.31
C LEU A 129 -0.25 7.56 -11.95
N LEU A 130 -1.03 7.25 -10.90
CA LEU A 130 -0.53 6.98 -9.57
C LEU A 130 0.39 5.74 -9.50
N SER A 131 0.13 4.73 -10.34
CA SER A 131 0.98 3.54 -10.43
C SER A 131 2.32 3.79 -11.15
N LYS A 132 2.47 4.92 -11.83
CA LYS A 132 3.71 5.35 -12.52
C LYS A 132 4.42 6.52 -11.84
N ALA A 133 3.81 7.13 -10.86
CA ALA A 133 4.37 8.25 -10.11
C ALA A 133 5.17 7.78 -8.88
N VAL A 134 6.14 8.59 -8.44
CA VAL A 134 6.90 8.33 -7.21
C VAL A 134 6.11 8.90 -6.03
N VAL A 135 4.98 8.26 -5.70
CA VAL A 135 4.06 8.72 -4.65
C VAL A 135 3.55 7.57 -3.79
N THR A 136 3.13 7.88 -2.58
CA THR A 136 2.62 6.91 -1.60
C THR A 136 1.27 6.30 -1.96
N ASP A 137 0.56 6.88 -2.94
CA ASP A 137 -0.89 6.65 -3.15
C ASP A 137 -1.20 5.24 -3.63
N ALA A 138 -0.38 4.66 -4.53
CA ALA A 138 -0.58 3.29 -4.98
C ALA A 138 -0.42 2.27 -3.83
N ALA A 139 0.57 2.48 -2.95
CA ALA A 139 0.77 1.63 -1.77
C ALA A 139 -0.36 1.82 -0.75
N LEU A 140 -0.75 3.07 -0.48
CA LEU A 140 -1.86 3.40 0.41
C LEU A 140 -3.16 2.75 -0.08
N PHE A 141 -3.48 2.90 -1.38
CA PHE A 141 -4.66 2.30 -1.99
C PHE A 141 -4.67 0.78 -1.79
N PHE A 142 -3.55 0.11 -2.05
CA PHE A 142 -3.41 -1.33 -1.85
C PHE A 142 -3.71 -1.72 -0.40
N PHE A 143 -3.00 -1.14 0.57
CA PHE A 143 -3.16 -1.51 1.98
C PHE A 143 -4.56 -1.23 2.51
N MET A 144 -5.14 -0.07 2.19
CA MET A 144 -6.49 0.28 2.62
C MET A 144 -7.55 -0.64 1.99
N SER A 145 -7.45 -0.91 0.68
CA SER A 145 -8.40 -1.78 -0.01
C SER A 145 -8.36 -3.21 0.53
N VAL A 146 -7.14 -3.76 0.75
CA VAL A 146 -6.99 -5.10 1.32
C VAL A 146 -7.44 -5.12 2.80
N SER A 147 -7.21 -4.05 3.57
CA SER A 147 -7.71 -3.91 4.95
C SER A 147 -9.25 -3.95 5.01
N ILE A 148 -9.93 -3.14 4.18
CA ILE A 148 -11.40 -3.10 4.11
C ILE A 148 -11.96 -4.46 3.68
N ALA A 149 -11.37 -5.07 2.66
CA ALA A 149 -11.81 -6.39 2.20
C ALA A 149 -11.54 -7.50 3.23
N SER A 150 -10.44 -7.40 3.98
CA SER A 150 -10.15 -8.33 5.08
C SER A 150 -11.16 -8.17 6.23
N PHE A 151 -11.60 -6.94 6.52
CA PHE A 151 -12.71 -6.73 7.46
C PHE A 151 -13.99 -7.43 6.96
N TYR A 152 -14.35 -7.27 5.69
CA TYR A 152 -15.51 -7.94 5.10
C TYR A 152 -15.40 -9.48 5.14
N LEU A 153 -14.24 -10.05 4.87
CA LEU A 153 -13.99 -11.49 4.98
C LEU A 153 -14.02 -11.97 6.44
N GLY A 154 -13.55 -11.15 7.37
CA GLY A 154 -13.66 -11.39 8.82
C GLY A 154 -15.10 -11.48 9.29
N TYR A 155 -15.95 -10.61 8.73
CA TYR A 155 -17.40 -10.62 8.98
C TYR A 155 -18.13 -11.82 8.35
N ARG A 156 -17.73 -12.24 7.12
CA ARG A 156 -18.44 -13.25 6.33
C ARG A 156 -17.93 -14.67 6.51
N GLU A 157 -16.66 -14.87 6.76
CA GLU A 157 -16.01 -16.19 6.65
C GLU A 157 -15.28 -16.61 7.95
N ASP A 158 -14.12 -16.01 8.25
CA ASP A 158 -13.29 -16.36 9.40
C ASP A 158 -12.77 -15.10 10.10
N ARG A 159 -13.03 -14.99 11.38
CA ARG A 159 -12.57 -13.90 12.24
C ARG A 159 -11.06 -13.68 12.25
N LYS A 160 -10.26 -14.62 11.75
CA LYS A 160 -8.81 -14.42 11.58
C LYS A 160 -8.47 -13.31 10.60
N TYR A 161 -9.34 -13.05 9.61
CA TYR A 161 -9.15 -11.93 8.68
C TYR A 161 -9.17 -10.56 9.36
N TYR A 162 -9.74 -10.43 10.57
CA TYR A 162 -9.63 -9.19 11.33
C TYR A 162 -8.19 -8.85 11.69
N PHE A 163 -7.33 -9.84 11.98
CA PHE A 163 -5.91 -9.57 12.21
C PHE A 163 -5.22 -9.03 10.96
N LEU A 164 -5.55 -9.57 9.79
CA LEU A 164 -5.04 -9.04 8.52
C LEU A 164 -5.53 -7.62 8.27
N CYS A 165 -6.79 -7.30 8.60
CA CYS A 165 -7.34 -5.96 8.53
C CYS A 165 -6.49 -4.97 9.36
N TYR A 166 -6.20 -5.29 10.63
CA TYR A 166 -5.39 -4.43 11.50
C TYR A 166 -3.94 -4.31 11.03
N ALA A 167 -3.32 -5.41 10.59
CA ALA A 167 -1.95 -5.39 10.08
C ALA A 167 -1.81 -4.49 8.84
N LEU A 168 -2.76 -4.58 7.91
CA LEU A 168 -2.74 -3.76 6.70
C LEU A 168 -3.10 -2.29 6.97
N ALA A 169 -3.99 -2.02 7.93
CA ALA A 169 -4.23 -0.67 8.41
C ALA A 169 -2.97 -0.06 9.04
N ALA A 170 -2.18 -0.84 9.77
CA ALA A 170 -0.89 -0.38 10.30
C ALA A 170 0.11 -0.04 9.19
N LEU A 171 0.22 -0.87 8.15
CA LEU A 171 1.06 -0.58 6.98
C LEU A 171 0.56 0.64 6.20
N ALA A 172 -0.76 0.83 6.09
CA ALA A 172 -1.34 2.03 5.50
C ALA A 172 -1.00 3.29 6.30
N VAL A 173 -1.03 3.21 7.65
CA VAL A 173 -0.59 4.30 8.54
C VAL A 173 0.89 4.58 8.38
N LEU A 174 1.74 3.57 8.29
CA LEU A 174 3.18 3.73 8.00
C LEU A 174 3.47 4.25 6.58
N THR A 175 2.47 4.24 5.69
CA THR A 175 2.58 4.76 4.32
C THR A 175 2.22 6.24 4.23
N LYS A 176 1.08 6.65 4.81
CA LYS A 176 0.58 8.04 4.66
C LYS A 176 -0.04 8.62 5.94
N GLY A 177 0.22 8.02 7.10
CA GLY A 177 -0.27 8.53 8.39
C GLY A 177 -1.72 8.14 8.71
N PRO A 178 -2.41 8.91 9.57
CA PRO A 178 -3.69 8.53 10.18
C PRO A 178 -4.81 8.15 9.21
N ILE A 179 -4.77 8.65 7.98
CA ILE A 179 -5.74 8.33 6.91
C ILE A 179 -5.81 6.83 6.65
N GLY A 180 -4.66 6.12 6.81
CA GLY A 180 -4.56 4.67 6.62
C GLY A 180 -5.40 3.85 7.61
N LEU A 181 -5.75 4.40 8.76
CA LEU A 181 -6.67 3.79 9.73
C LEU A 181 -8.08 4.40 9.63
N ALA A 182 -8.17 5.70 9.41
CA ALA A 182 -9.44 6.43 9.44
C ALA A 182 -10.43 5.93 8.38
N LEU A 183 -9.98 5.77 7.12
CA LEU A 183 -10.87 5.33 6.04
C LEU A 183 -11.30 3.87 6.17
N PRO A 184 -10.43 2.88 6.42
CA PRO A 184 -10.86 1.52 6.70
C PRO A 184 -11.77 1.42 7.93
N GLY A 185 -11.44 2.13 9.01
CA GLY A 185 -12.26 2.16 10.22
C GLY A 185 -13.63 2.75 9.98
N LEU A 186 -13.72 3.89 9.29
CA LEU A 186 -14.99 4.51 8.91
C LEU A 186 -15.83 3.57 8.02
N SER A 187 -15.18 2.94 7.03
CA SER A 187 -15.84 1.98 6.14
C SER A 187 -16.42 0.80 6.90
N ALA A 188 -15.68 0.26 7.88
CA ALA A 188 -16.14 -0.82 8.74
C ALA A 188 -17.35 -0.40 9.60
N ILE A 189 -17.29 0.78 10.22
CA ILE A 189 -18.37 1.32 11.04
C ILE A 189 -19.63 1.53 10.18
N LEU A 190 -19.50 2.18 9.03
CA LEU A 190 -20.62 2.44 8.11
C LEU A 190 -21.25 1.13 7.61
N PHE A 191 -20.42 0.12 7.30
CA PHE A 191 -20.90 -1.20 6.91
C PHE A 191 -21.73 -1.85 8.02
N LEU A 192 -21.26 -1.85 9.28
CA LEU A 192 -21.99 -2.42 10.41
C LEU A 192 -23.27 -1.67 10.72
N LEU A 193 -23.27 -0.34 10.61
CA LEU A 193 -24.48 0.49 10.72
C LEU A 193 -25.52 0.13 9.64
N TRP A 194 -25.08 0.01 8.38
CA TRP A 194 -25.94 -0.41 7.27
C TRP A 194 -26.54 -1.80 7.50
N ARG A 195 -25.72 -2.74 7.98
CA ARG A 195 -26.14 -4.10 8.30
C ARG A 195 -26.98 -4.18 9.58
N ARG A 196 -27.05 -3.10 10.35
CA ARG A 196 -27.69 -3.05 11.69
C ARG A 196 -27.12 -4.10 12.66
N ASP A 197 -25.84 -4.41 12.52
CA ASP A 197 -25.14 -5.45 13.27
C ASP A 197 -23.96 -4.87 14.06
N LEU A 198 -24.26 -3.91 14.96
CA LEU A 198 -23.24 -3.31 15.83
C LEU A 198 -22.70 -4.30 16.88
N ARG A 199 -23.40 -5.43 17.10
CA ARG A 199 -22.91 -6.48 18.02
C ARG A 199 -21.61 -7.12 17.52
N GLU A 200 -21.37 -7.12 16.18
CA GLU A 200 -20.12 -7.62 15.64
C GLU A 200 -18.90 -6.83 16.13
N MET A 201 -19.06 -5.58 16.58
CA MET A 201 -17.97 -4.80 17.20
C MET A 201 -17.34 -5.50 18.41
N LEU A 202 -18.09 -6.36 19.10
CA LEU A 202 -17.57 -7.19 20.20
C LEU A 202 -16.73 -8.37 19.71
N HIS A 203 -16.86 -8.71 18.43
CA HIS A 203 -16.20 -9.88 17.80
C HIS A 203 -15.04 -9.52 16.87
N VAL A 204 -14.88 -8.23 16.49
CA VAL A 204 -13.78 -7.75 15.62
C VAL A 204 -12.39 -7.86 16.27
N ARG A 205 -12.27 -8.54 17.41
CA ARG A 205 -11.00 -8.73 18.15
C ARG A 205 -10.27 -7.41 18.41
N LEU A 206 -11.03 -6.38 18.81
CA LEU A 206 -10.55 -5.00 18.91
C LEU A 206 -9.25 -4.87 19.73
N ILE A 207 -9.19 -5.50 20.91
CA ILE A 207 -8.02 -5.41 21.78
C ILE A 207 -6.79 -6.06 21.14
N SER A 208 -6.89 -7.33 20.74
CA SER A 208 -5.76 -8.06 20.13
C SER A 208 -5.37 -7.51 18.76
N GLY A 209 -6.34 -7.05 17.98
CA GLY A 209 -6.10 -6.38 16.70
C GLY A 209 -5.41 -5.03 16.87
N MET A 210 -5.83 -4.23 17.87
CA MET A 210 -5.18 -2.95 18.17
C MET A 210 -3.76 -3.14 18.72
N VAL A 211 -3.52 -4.18 19.53
CA VAL A 211 -2.15 -4.53 19.96
C VAL A 211 -1.29 -4.86 18.73
N LEU A 212 -1.76 -5.69 17.81
CA LEU A 212 -1.04 -5.99 16.57
C LEU A 212 -0.78 -4.73 15.74
N PHE A 213 -1.80 -3.88 15.58
CA PHE A 213 -1.68 -2.60 14.87
C PHE A 213 -0.57 -1.73 15.48
N LEU A 214 -0.60 -1.53 16.81
CA LEU A 214 0.38 -0.72 17.51
C LEU A 214 1.79 -1.34 17.46
N LEU A 215 1.93 -2.65 17.61
CA LEU A 215 3.22 -3.34 17.48
C LEU A 215 3.87 -3.11 16.11
N LEU A 216 3.07 -2.99 15.06
CA LEU A 216 3.57 -2.78 13.70
C LEU A 216 3.90 -1.31 13.41
N CYS A 217 3.05 -0.36 13.83
CA CYS A 217 3.25 1.05 13.45
C CYS A 217 3.91 1.92 14.52
N ALA A 218 3.65 1.71 15.81
CA ALA A 218 4.13 2.57 16.87
C ALA A 218 5.67 2.61 17.02
N PRO A 219 6.44 1.52 16.80
CA PRO A 219 7.88 1.56 16.98
C PRO A 219 8.57 2.66 16.19
N TRP A 220 8.20 2.84 14.92
CA TRP A 220 8.79 3.89 14.11
C TRP A 220 8.39 5.30 14.59
N TYR A 221 7.12 5.51 14.93
CA TYR A 221 6.65 6.81 15.44
C TYR A 221 7.31 7.17 16.76
N ILE A 222 7.47 6.21 17.67
CA ILE A 222 8.18 6.41 18.95
C ILE A 222 9.64 6.77 18.70
N TYR A 223 10.32 6.01 17.84
CA TYR A 223 11.71 6.27 17.46
C TYR A 223 11.88 7.69 16.90
N MET A 224 11.06 8.10 15.95
CA MET A 224 11.14 9.43 15.36
C MET A 224 10.82 10.56 16.34
N THR A 225 9.84 10.34 17.24
CA THR A 225 9.52 11.33 18.29
C THR A 225 10.69 11.49 19.26
N CYS A 226 11.30 10.41 19.69
CA CYS A 226 12.49 10.47 20.55
C CYS A 226 13.66 11.18 19.86
N LEU A 227 13.89 10.89 18.57
CA LEU A 227 14.96 11.51 17.79
C LEU A 227 14.76 13.02 17.65
N LEU A 228 13.53 13.48 17.39
CA LEU A 228 13.16 14.88 17.29
C LEU A 228 13.37 15.65 18.61
N TYR A 229 13.01 15.01 19.74
CA TYR A 229 13.16 15.63 21.06
C TYR A 229 14.62 15.78 21.49
N THR A 230 15.50 14.93 20.97
CA THR A 230 16.94 14.92 21.32
C THR A 230 17.81 15.65 20.30
N SER A 231 17.26 16.04 19.15
CA SER A 231 17.98 16.79 18.12
C SER A 231 18.09 18.26 18.54
N PRO A 232 19.30 18.82 18.68
CA PRO A 232 19.44 20.26 18.95
C PRO A 232 18.84 21.06 17.81
N SER A 233 18.02 22.04 18.14
CA SER A 233 17.43 23.01 17.21
C SER A 233 18.49 23.92 16.58
#